data_0c5045a44d85a1d5f32e43af96fa99e9
#
_entry.id   0c5045a44d85a1d5f32e43af96fa99e9
#
_cell.length_a   1.000
_cell.length_b   1.000
_cell.length_c   1.000
_cell.angle_alpha   90.00
_cell.angle_beta   90.00
_cell.angle_gamma   90.00
#
_symmetry.space_group_name_H-M   'P 1'
#
loop_
_entity.id
_entity.type
_entity.pdbx_description
1 polymer ?
#
loop_
_entity_poly.entity_id
_entity_poly.type
_entity_poly.pdbx_seq_one_letter_code
_entity_poly.pdbx_strand_id
1 'polypeptide(L)'
;PDFVANNGRLIDYMQRGGTMIVQYQQQQYANRMLPPYPATPPTNANPRVTVEDAPVKILMPMHPVFNFPNRITDADFNGWVQERNSYAFTTFDSKYVPLLETADPGEPPVRGAEVYAEVGRGRYVYTSYSWFRQLPAGVPGAYRQFANLISLSKAPR
;
A
#
# COMPACT_ATOMS: atom_id res chain seq x y z
N PRO A 1 -4.38 2.50 -21.52
CA PRO A 1 -5.35 3.43 -22.13
C PRO A 1 -6.67 3.44 -21.36
N ASP A 2 -7.29 2.28 -21.08
CA ASP A 2 -8.62 2.20 -20.49
C ASP A 2 -8.65 2.66 -19.04
N PHE A 3 -7.61 2.37 -18.25
CA PHE A 3 -7.54 2.83 -16.85
C PHE A 3 -7.52 4.36 -16.77
N VAL A 4 -6.68 5.02 -17.58
CA VAL A 4 -6.61 6.48 -17.62
C VAL A 4 -7.94 7.10 -18.04
N ALA A 5 -8.55 6.57 -19.10
CA ALA A 5 -9.83 7.06 -19.61
C ALA A 5 -10.99 6.90 -18.61
N ASN A 6 -10.91 5.90 -17.72
CA ASN A 6 -11.98 5.57 -16.78
C ASN A 6 -11.64 5.92 -15.32
N ASN A 7 -10.53 6.62 -15.05
CA ASN A 7 -10.12 6.93 -13.68
C ASN A 7 -11.21 7.72 -12.91
N GLY A 8 -11.91 8.65 -13.57
CA GLY A 8 -13.02 9.38 -12.97
C GLY A 8 -14.12 8.46 -12.41
N ARG A 9 -14.45 7.38 -13.11
CA ARG A 9 -15.43 6.38 -12.65
C ARG A 9 -14.96 5.63 -11.40
N LEU A 10 -13.65 5.39 -11.27
CA LEU A 10 -13.06 4.77 -10.07
C LEU A 10 -13.07 5.72 -8.88
N ILE A 11 -12.79 6.99 -9.12
CA ILE A 11 -12.93 8.03 -8.08
C ILE A 11 -14.39 8.13 -7.62
N ASP A 12 -15.34 8.20 -8.54
CA ASP A 12 -16.78 8.21 -8.23
C ASP A 12 -17.23 6.96 -7.45
N TYR A 13 -16.69 5.81 -7.80
CA TYR A 13 -16.95 4.55 -7.07
C TYR A 13 -16.52 4.67 -5.60
N MET A 14 -15.31 5.18 -5.35
CA MET A 14 -14.83 5.41 -3.99
C MET A 14 -15.67 6.47 -3.27
N GLN A 15 -15.97 7.60 -3.90
CA GLN A 15 -16.80 8.67 -3.30
C GLN A 15 -18.16 8.15 -2.82
N ARG A 16 -18.73 7.15 -3.50
CA ARG A 16 -19.99 6.50 -3.14
C ARG A 16 -19.86 5.37 -2.11
N GLY A 17 -18.68 5.10 -1.59
CA GLY A 17 -18.44 4.11 -0.54
C GLY A 17 -17.66 2.88 -0.98
N GLY A 18 -17.17 2.84 -2.21
CA GLY A 18 -16.34 1.76 -2.71
C GLY A 18 -14.96 1.71 -2.04
N THR A 19 -14.35 0.55 -2.04
CA THR A 19 -12.96 0.35 -1.60
C THR A 19 -12.11 0.01 -2.80
N MET A 20 -11.03 0.76 -3.00
CA MET A 20 -10.06 0.55 -4.08
C MET A 20 -8.70 0.24 -3.49
N ILE A 21 -8.08 -0.86 -3.94
CA ILE A 21 -6.74 -1.26 -3.59
C ILE A 21 -5.90 -1.25 -4.86
N VAL A 22 -4.83 -0.48 -4.84
CA VAL A 22 -3.90 -0.35 -5.96
C VAL A 22 -2.57 -0.96 -5.56
N GLN A 23 -2.14 -1.96 -6.32
CA GLN A 23 -0.91 -2.69 -6.05
C GLN A 23 0.21 -2.33 -7.03
N TYR A 24 1.41 -2.10 -6.51
CA TYR A 24 2.69 -2.13 -7.19
C TYR A 24 2.71 -1.39 -8.54
N GLN A 25 2.18 -0.17 -8.55
CA GLN A 25 2.13 0.65 -9.75
C GLN A 25 3.44 1.39 -9.95
N GLN A 26 3.92 1.37 -11.20
CA GLN A 26 5.10 2.13 -11.60
C GLN A 26 4.84 3.64 -11.61
N GLN A 27 5.89 4.41 -11.91
CA GLN A 27 5.90 5.88 -11.89
C GLN A 27 4.73 6.51 -12.67
N GLN A 28 4.28 5.88 -13.76
CA GLN A 28 3.21 6.41 -14.61
C GLN A 28 1.89 6.58 -13.86
N TYR A 29 1.66 5.83 -12.80
CA TYR A 29 0.44 5.92 -12.02
C TYR A 29 0.32 7.31 -11.35
N ALA A 30 1.36 7.75 -10.64
CA ALA A 30 1.37 9.04 -10.00
C ALA A 30 1.64 10.19 -10.99
N ASN A 31 2.51 9.99 -12.00
CA ASN A 31 2.78 11.00 -13.04
C ASN A 31 1.52 11.40 -13.82
N ARG A 32 0.55 10.51 -13.96
CA ARG A 32 -0.72 10.78 -14.62
C ARG A 32 -1.82 11.23 -13.66
N MET A 33 -1.47 11.53 -12.40
CA MET A 33 -2.42 11.98 -11.36
C MET A 33 -3.62 11.02 -11.21
N LEU A 34 -3.36 9.71 -11.25
CA LEU A 34 -4.39 8.69 -11.13
C LEU A 34 -4.79 8.40 -9.67
N PRO A 35 -3.91 8.56 -8.65
CA PRO A 35 -4.31 8.51 -7.25
C PRO A 35 -5.39 9.55 -6.92
N PRO A 36 -6.25 9.31 -5.91
CA PRO A 36 -7.34 10.23 -5.57
C PRO A 36 -6.88 11.59 -5.04
N TYR A 37 -5.67 11.66 -4.49
CA TYR A 37 -5.03 12.89 -4.02
C TYR A 37 -3.60 12.98 -4.54
N PRO A 38 -3.00 14.18 -4.59
CA PRO A 38 -1.65 14.35 -5.10
C PRO A 38 -0.62 13.42 -4.40
N ALA A 39 0.17 12.77 -5.20
CA ALA A 39 1.31 11.97 -4.75
C ALA A 39 2.43 12.05 -5.78
N THR A 40 3.65 12.14 -5.31
CA THR A 40 4.82 12.20 -6.19
C THR A 40 5.29 10.77 -6.48
N PRO A 41 5.52 10.44 -7.75
CA PRO A 41 6.14 9.16 -8.10
C PRO A 41 7.58 9.11 -7.58
N PRO A 42 8.16 7.93 -7.48
CA PRO A 42 9.59 7.82 -7.27
C PRO A 42 10.32 8.54 -8.41
N THR A 43 11.32 9.33 -8.03
CA THR A 43 12.28 9.91 -8.97
C THR A 43 13.29 8.82 -9.41
N ASN A 44 14.34 9.20 -10.17
CA ASN A 44 15.39 8.27 -10.59
C ASN A 44 16.06 7.49 -9.43
N ALA A 45 15.95 7.99 -8.21
CA ALA A 45 16.28 7.28 -6.97
C ALA A 45 15.00 6.62 -6.41
N ASN A 46 14.47 5.63 -7.10
CA ASN A 46 13.26 4.92 -6.71
C ASN A 46 13.37 4.44 -5.24
N PRO A 47 12.55 4.99 -4.32
CA PRO A 47 12.54 4.48 -2.96
C PRO A 47 12.01 3.05 -2.99
N ARG A 48 12.90 2.14 -2.71
CA ARG A 48 12.67 0.71 -2.67
C ARG A 48 13.34 0.15 -1.43
N VAL A 49 12.86 -0.98 -0.97
CA VAL A 49 13.51 -1.78 0.06
C VAL A 49 13.73 -3.17 -0.50
N THR A 50 14.98 -3.50 -0.74
CA THR A 50 15.40 -4.71 -1.47
C THR A 50 15.80 -5.84 -0.53
N VAL A 51 16.17 -5.54 0.69
CA VAL A 51 16.49 -6.54 1.72
C VAL A 51 15.17 -7.19 2.17
N GLU A 52 15.04 -8.47 1.87
CA GLU A 52 13.77 -9.21 2.05
C GLU A 52 13.37 -9.43 3.51
N ASP A 53 14.31 -9.37 4.43
CA ASP A 53 14.11 -9.45 5.87
C ASP A 53 14.25 -8.09 6.59
N ALA A 54 14.34 -6.99 5.85
CA ALA A 54 14.38 -5.65 6.43
C ALA A 54 13.20 -5.47 7.41
N PRO A 55 13.44 -4.90 8.61
CA PRO A 55 12.39 -4.69 9.60
C PRO A 55 11.25 -3.82 9.04
N VAL A 56 10.02 -4.24 9.30
CA VAL A 56 8.82 -3.47 8.95
C VAL A 56 8.17 -2.98 10.23
N LYS A 57 7.98 -1.68 10.34
CA LYS A 57 7.31 -1.03 11.46
C LYS A 57 5.87 -0.68 11.09
N ILE A 58 4.91 -1.15 11.88
CA ILE A 58 3.51 -0.76 11.78
C ILE A 58 3.35 0.62 12.43
N LEU A 59 2.99 1.63 11.63
CA LEU A 59 2.84 3.02 12.09
C LEU A 59 1.48 3.27 12.74
N MET A 60 0.45 2.56 12.30
CA MET A 60 -0.93 2.73 12.75
C MET A 60 -1.49 1.39 13.28
N PRO A 61 -1.00 0.88 14.43
CA PRO A 61 -1.31 -0.48 14.89
C PRO A 61 -2.80 -0.73 15.17
N MET A 62 -3.60 0.32 15.38
CA MET A 62 -5.04 0.19 15.59
C MET A 62 -5.85 0.30 14.29
N HIS A 63 -5.21 0.55 13.14
CA HIS A 63 -5.91 0.69 11.88
C HIS A 63 -6.56 -0.64 11.44
N PRO A 64 -7.79 -0.64 10.89
CA PRO A 64 -8.48 -1.86 10.47
C PRO A 64 -7.68 -2.76 9.51
N VAL A 65 -6.82 -2.19 8.67
CA VAL A 65 -5.90 -2.95 7.79
C VAL A 65 -5.05 -3.96 8.58
N PHE A 66 -4.73 -3.67 9.84
CA PHE A 66 -3.91 -4.56 10.69
C PHE A 66 -4.71 -5.35 11.72
N ASN A 67 -6.04 -5.19 11.75
CA ASN A 67 -6.87 -5.80 12.79
C ASN A 67 -8.12 -6.52 12.25
N PHE A 68 -8.43 -6.44 10.95
CA PHE A 68 -9.64 -7.06 10.42
C PHE A 68 -9.43 -7.71 9.05
N PRO A 69 -9.78 -8.99 8.89
CA PRO A 69 -10.24 -9.93 9.90
C PRO A 69 -9.10 -10.52 10.75
N ASN A 70 -7.85 -10.27 10.40
CA ASN A 70 -6.69 -10.82 11.10
C ASN A 70 -5.96 -9.72 11.86
N ARG A 71 -5.46 -10.05 13.05
CA ARG A 71 -4.50 -9.20 13.73
C ARG A 71 -3.12 -9.43 13.12
N ILE A 72 -2.56 -8.42 12.48
CA ILE A 72 -1.23 -8.43 11.88
C ILE A 72 -0.21 -7.99 12.92
N THR A 73 0.92 -8.67 12.93
CA THR A 73 2.05 -8.42 13.82
C THR A 73 3.36 -8.42 13.02
N ASP A 74 4.46 -8.08 13.65
CA ASP A 74 5.78 -8.09 13.02
C ASP A 74 6.13 -9.48 12.44
N ALA A 75 5.62 -10.56 13.05
CA ALA A 75 5.83 -11.93 12.57
C ALA A 75 5.21 -12.19 11.18
N ASP A 76 4.19 -11.44 10.79
CA ASP A 76 3.55 -11.57 9.47
C ASP A 76 4.45 -11.06 8.32
N PHE A 77 5.54 -10.37 8.64
CA PHE A 77 6.55 -9.94 7.68
C PHE A 77 7.74 -10.89 7.56
N ASN A 78 7.75 -12.01 8.29
CA ASN A 78 8.82 -12.99 8.21
C ASN A 78 8.69 -13.90 6.97
N GLY A 79 9.81 -14.36 6.47
CA GLY A 79 9.87 -15.30 5.36
C GLY A 79 9.51 -14.70 4.00
N TRP A 80 9.53 -13.39 3.86
CA TRP A 80 9.35 -12.73 2.58
C TRP A 80 10.50 -13.07 1.64
N VAL A 81 10.22 -13.03 0.35
CA VAL A 81 11.19 -13.34 -0.71
C VAL A 81 11.46 -12.14 -1.58
N GLN A 82 12.70 -11.99 -2.02
CA GLN A 82 13.26 -11.03 -2.96
C GLN A 82 13.30 -9.59 -2.42
N GLU A 83 12.17 -8.91 -2.20
CA GLU A 83 12.13 -7.50 -1.81
C GLU A 83 10.92 -7.20 -0.94
N ARG A 84 11.00 -6.13 -0.15
CA ARG A 84 9.84 -5.60 0.58
C ARG A 84 8.92 -4.81 -0.35
N ASN A 85 9.45 -3.78 -0.98
CA ASN A 85 8.67 -2.88 -1.83
C ASN A 85 9.51 -2.19 -2.89
N SER A 86 8.82 -1.64 -3.89
CA SER A 86 9.37 -0.76 -4.91
C SER A 86 8.29 0.23 -5.38
N TYR A 87 8.67 1.39 -5.92
CA TYR A 87 7.73 2.43 -6.38
C TYR A 87 6.90 3.09 -5.28
N ALA A 88 7.45 3.23 -4.07
CA ALA A 88 6.81 3.97 -2.99
C ALA A 88 6.61 5.45 -3.37
N PHE A 89 5.55 6.08 -2.91
CA PHE A 89 5.41 7.53 -3.02
C PHE A 89 6.51 8.23 -2.21
N THR A 90 7.14 9.25 -2.82
CA THR A 90 8.19 10.03 -2.14
C THR A 90 7.61 11.16 -1.30
N THR A 91 6.60 11.84 -1.84
CA THR A 91 5.76 12.79 -1.09
C THR A 91 4.30 12.53 -1.43
N PHE A 92 3.41 12.86 -0.53
CA PHE A 92 1.98 12.67 -0.72
C PHE A 92 1.17 13.66 0.12
N ASP A 93 -0.06 13.92 -0.33
CA ASP A 93 -1.01 14.79 0.35
C ASP A 93 -1.27 14.32 1.80
N SER A 94 -1.54 15.26 2.70
CA SER A 94 -1.81 14.99 4.12
C SER A 94 -3.06 14.12 4.38
N LYS A 95 -3.91 13.93 3.38
CA LYS A 95 -5.04 12.99 3.44
C LYS A 95 -4.62 11.53 3.39
N TYR A 96 -3.39 11.25 2.99
CA TYR A 96 -2.85 9.90 3.08
C TYR A 96 -2.26 9.64 4.46
N VAL A 97 -2.62 8.51 5.02
CA VAL A 97 -2.07 7.97 6.27
C VAL A 97 -1.06 6.89 5.91
N PRO A 98 0.23 7.08 6.18
CA PRO A 98 1.22 6.02 6.00
C PRO A 98 0.97 4.90 7.02
N LEU A 99 0.91 3.67 6.53
CA LEU A 99 0.57 2.50 7.34
C LEU A 99 1.80 1.74 7.83
N LEU A 100 2.83 1.67 6.99
CA LEU A 100 4.05 0.94 7.23
C LEU A 100 5.29 1.82 7.00
N GLU A 101 6.36 1.50 7.71
CA GLU A 101 7.69 2.08 7.52
C GLU A 101 8.71 0.96 7.45
N THR A 102 9.62 1.01 6.48
CA THR A 102 10.72 0.06 6.34
C THR A 102 11.90 0.73 5.62
N ALA A 103 13.10 0.20 5.79
CA ALA A 103 14.30 0.70 5.14
C ALA A 103 15.30 -0.44 4.91
N ASP A 104 16.09 -0.34 3.86
CA ASP A 104 17.32 -1.13 3.76
C ASP A 104 18.34 -0.62 4.81
N PRO A 105 19.24 -1.47 5.32
CA PRO A 105 20.22 -1.08 6.33
C PRO A 105 21.05 0.14 5.88
N GLY A 106 21.04 1.18 6.70
CA GLY A 106 21.78 2.42 6.44
C GLY A 106 21.07 3.41 5.50
N GLU A 107 19.87 3.10 5.01
CA GLU A 107 19.08 3.97 4.15
C GLU A 107 17.97 4.70 4.94
N PRO A 108 17.50 5.85 4.43
CA PRO A 108 16.37 6.55 5.01
C PRO A 108 15.08 5.70 4.98
N PRO A 109 14.19 5.83 5.98
CA PRO A 109 12.95 5.07 6.03
C PRO A 109 11.97 5.47 4.93
N VAL A 110 11.35 4.46 4.31
CA VAL A 110 10.31 4.57 3.30
C VAL A 110 8.94 4.42 3.97
N ARG A 111 8.10 5.44 3.87
CA ARG A 111 6.74 5.49 4.45
C ARG A 111 5.62 5.49 3.41
N GLY A 112 5.93 5.85 2.18
CA GLY A 112 4.95 5.93 1.09
C GLY A 112 4.73 4.60 0.35
N ALA A 113 5.26 3.49 0.89
CA ALA A 113 5.10 2.16 0.28
C ALA A 113 3.73 1.54 0.54
N GLU A 114 3.09 1.87 1.66
CA GLU A 114 1.69 1.53 1.91
C GLU A 114 1.01 2.71 2.59
N VAL A 115 0.00 3.27 1.90
CA VAL A 115 -0.76 4.41 2.39
C VAL A 115 -2.26 4.18 2.26
N TYR A 116 -3.01 4.70 3.21
CA TYR A 116 -4.47 4.69 3.24
C TYR A 116 -5.02 6.10 3.08
N ALA A 117 -6.19 6.23 2.45
CA ALA A 117 -6.94 7.48 2.44
C ALA A 117 -8.45 7.22 2.41
N GLU A 118 -9.21 8.12 3.02
CA GLU A 118 -10.66 8.20 2.80
C GLU A 118 -10.97 9.04 1.56
N VAL A 119 -11.89 8.57 0.73
CA VAL A 119 -12.32 9.27 -0.50
C VAL A 119 -13.84 9.34 -0.50
N GLY A 120 -14.40 10.46 -0.08
CA GLY A 120 -15.83 10.58 0.16
C GLY A 120 -16.28 9.59 1.25
N ARG A 121 -17.16 8.65 0.90
CA ARG A 121 -17.59 7.57 1.81
C ARG A 121 -16.79 6.28 1.66
N GLY A 122 -15.86 6.26 0.72
CA GLY A 122 -15.07 5.06 0.39
C GLY A 122 -13.66 5.10 0.94
N ARG A 123 -12.89 4.11 0.55
CA ARG A 123 -11.54 3.85 1.04
C ARG A 123 -10.60 3.61 -0.11
N TYR A 124 -9.40 4.11 0.01
CA TYR A 124 -8.30 3.89 -0.93
C TYR A 124 -7.09 3.35 -0.18
N VAL A 125 -6.46 2.34 -0.74
CA VAL A 125 -5.15 1.86 -0.31
C VAL A 125 -4.24 1.79 -1.53
N TYR A 126 -3.08 2.42 -1.44
CA TYR A 126 -1.95 2.14 -2.32
C TYR A 126 -0.96 1.28 -1.56
N THR A 127 -0.50 0.20 -2.18
CA THR A 127 0.58 -0.63 -1.63
C THR A 127 1.58 -0.98 -2.73
N SER A 128 2.82 -0.63 -2.52
CA SER A 128 3.95 -1.01 -3.36
C SER A 128 4.73 -2.20 -2.80
N TYR A 129 4.24 -2.79 -1.73
CA TYR A 129 4.78 -4.07 -1.23
C TYR A 129 4.57 -5.19 -2.25
N SER A 130 5.55 -6.07 -2.37
CA SER A 130 5.62 -7.09 -3.42
C SER A 130 4.73 -8.30 -3.14
N TRP A 131 3.44 -8.09 -2.87
CA TRP A 131 2.44 -9.13 -2.59
C TRP A 131 2.40 -10.20 -3.67
N PHE A 132 2.53 -9.81 -4.93
CA PHE A 132 2.51 -10.71 -6.08
C PHE A 132 3.66 -11.74 -6.07
N ARG A 133 4.72 -11.49 -5.30
CA ARG A 133 5.81 -12.43 -5.07
C ARG A 133 5.54 -13.32 -3.85
N GLN A 134 5.03 -12.72 -2.77
CA GLN A 134 4.82 -13.39 -1.50
C GLN A 134 3.69 -14.42 -1.56
N LEU A 135 2.59 -14.09 -2.24
CA LEU A 135 1.44 -14.99 -2.36
C LEU A 135 1.80 -16.30 -3.08
N PRO A 136 2.42 -16.30 -4.28
CA PRO A 136 2.86 -17.55 -4.93
C PRO A 136 3.93 -18.31 -4.14
N ALA A 137 4.76 -17.60 -3.36
CA ALA A 137 5.78 -18.22 -2.51
C ALA A 137 5.21 -18.85 -1.24
N GLY A 138 3.91 -18.68 -0.97
CA GLY A 138 3.25 -19.30 0.17
C GLY A 138 3.57 -18.64 1.51
N VAL A 139 3.95 -17.36 1.53
CA VAL A 139 4.28 -16.62 2.75
C VAL A 139 3.03 -16.40 3.61
N PRO A 140 2.90 -17.04 4.79
CA PRO A 140 1.64 -17.04 5.54
C PRO A 140 1.15 -15.63 5.94
N GLY A 141 2.07 -14.78 6.40
CA GLY A 141 1.74 -13.40 6.79
C GLY A 141 1.23 -12.56 5.62
N ALA A 142 1.73 -12.82 4.41
CA ALA A 142 1.25 -12.14 3.20
C ALA A 142 -0.22 -12.47 2.91
N TYR A 143 -0.63 -13.73 3.05
CA TYR A 143 -2.04 -14.11 2.90
C TYR A 143 -2.94 -13.42 3.92
N ARG A 144 -2.49 -13.32 5.17
CA ARG A 144 -3.25 -12.67 6.24
C ARG A 144 -3.44 -11.17 5.96
N GLN A 145 -2.36 -10.49 5.57
CA GLN A 145 -2.42 -9.06 5.22
C GLN A 145 -3.25 -8.84 3.96
N PHE A 146 -3.09 -9.66 2.93
CA PHE A 146 -3.89 -9.57 1.72
C PHE A 146 -5.37 -9.80 2.01
N ALA A 147 -5.70 -10.77 2.86
CA ALA A 147 -7.08 -10.99 3.33
C ALA A 147 -7.64 -9.74 4.04
N ASN A 148 -6.84 -9.06 4.86
CA ASN A 148 -7.26 -7.82 5.50
C ASN A 148 -7.54 -6.71 4.47
N LEU A 149 -6.65 -6.54 3.48
CA LEU A 149 -6.84 -5.54 2.43
C LEU A 149 -8.17 -5.76 1.69
N ILE A 150 -8.43 -6.96 1.20
CA ILE A 150 -9.68 -7.24 0.44
C ILE A 150 -10.94 -7.22 1.33
N SER A 151 -10.78 -7.43 2.63
CA SER A 151 -11.88 -7.38 3.60
C SER A 151 -12.15 -5.96 4.13
N LEU A 152 -11.32 -4.99 3.78
CA LEU A 152 -11.36 -3.64 4.34
C LEU A 152 -12.73 -2.95 4.15
N SER A 153 -13.46 -3.26 3.07
CA SER A 153 -14.81 -2.76 2.83
C SER A 153 -15.82 -3.16 3.93
N LYS A 154 -15.55 -4.22 4.67
CA LYS A 154 -16.38 -4.74 5.76
C LYS A 154 -15.87 -4.39 7.15
N ALA A 155 -14.67 -3.80 7.23
CA ALA A 155 -14.08 -3.42 8.50
C ALA A 155 -14.85 -2.25 9.16
N PRO A 156 -14.91 -2.20 10.50
CA PRO A 156 -15.42 -1.03 11.22
C PRO A 156 -14.72 0.27 10.78
N ARG A 157 -15.42 1.38 10.89
CA ARG A 157 -14.87 2.73 10.70
C ARG A 157 -14.40 3.28 12.02
#